data_95a09c0c2d056cc9365c21ce22cbb2f3
#
_entry.id   95a09c0c2d056cc9365c21ce22cbb2f3
#
_cell.length_a   1.000
_cell.length_b   1.000
_cell.length_c   1.000
_cell.angle_alpha   90.00
_cell.angle_beta   90.00
_cell.angle_gamma   90.00
#
_symmetry.space_group_name_H-M   'P 1'
#
loop_
_entity.id
_entity.type
_entity.pdbx_description
1 polymer ?
#
loop_
_entity_poly.entity_id
_entity_poly.type
_entity_poly.pdbx_seq_one_letter_code
_entity_poly.pdbx_strand_id
1 'polypeptide(L)'
;MIFIIKVTTNKEERAVDMISEKAKKKNLNVYSVSRPHGLRGYILLEAEDRDSAEEAVFNLPYIKGIIGKTISYEEIKGMVEPSASTITIKEGDIVEMIGSTLKGEKAKVLRIDKQKEEVVVSLLGAVVPLPVTVKLDNVKVIRRELEEEEQ
;
A
#
# COMPACT_ATOMS: atom_id res chain seq x y z
N MET A 1 -3.29 -9.09 -19.93
CA MET A 1 -1.91 -9.45 -19.53
C MET A 1 -1.40 -8.44 -18.52
N ILE A 2 -0.73 -8.89 -17.49
CA ILE A 2 -0.18 -8.04 -16.43
C ILE A 2 1.35 -8.00 -16.55
N PHE A 3 1.89 -6.79 -16.53
CA PHE A 3 3.33 -6.54 -16.68
C PHE A 3 3.87 -5.78 -15.45
N ILE A 4 5.12 -6.04 -15.12
CA ILE A 4 5.86 -5.27 -14.12
C ILE A 4 6.69 -4.22 -14.86
N ILE A 5 6.53 -2.97 -14.46
CA ILE A 5 7.26 -1.84 -15.01
C ILE A 5 8.25 -1.34 -13.97
N LYS A 6 9.51 -1.28 -14.33
CA LYS A 6 10.55 -0.68 -13.50
C LYS A 6 10.55 0.84 -13.67
N VAL A 7 10.47 1.54 -12.55
CA VAL A 7 10.43 3.01 -12.51
C VAL A 7 11.47 3.54 -11.52
N THR A 8 11.73 4.83 -11.58
CA THR A 8 12.59 5.49 -10.60
C THR A 8 11.91 5.49 -9.23
N THR A 9 12.64 5.08 -8.20
CA THR A 9 12.15 5.04 -6.81
C THR A 9 11.63 6.42 -6.38
N ASN A 10 10.50 6.44 -5.69
CA ASN A 10 9.75 7.63 -5.28
C ASN A 10 9.09 8.42 -6.43
N LYS A 11 9.08 7.89 -7.63
CA LYS A 11 8.39 8.46 -8.80
C LYS A 11 7.27 7.56 -9.33
N GLU A 12 6.89 6.56 -8.56
CA GLU A 12 5.89 5.55 -8.95
C GLU A 12 4.53 6.19 -9.28
N GLU A 13 4.05 7.10 -8.43
CA GLU A 13 2.77 7.80 -8.66
C GLU A 13 2.83 8.66 -9.92
N ARG A 14 3.94 9.38 -10.10
CA ARG A 14 4.16 10.18 -11.29
C ARG A 14 4.16 9.32 -12.56
N ALA A 15 4.77 8.14 -12.50
CA ALA A 15 4.78 7.19 -13.60
C ALA A 15 3.37 6.67 -13.91
N VAL A 16 2.59 6.34 -12.91
CA VAL A 16 1.18 5.93 -13.07
C VAL A 16 0.36 7.01 -13.76
N ASP A 17 0.48 8.26 -13.32
CA ASP A 17 -0.23 9.39 -13.93
C ASP A 17 0.15 9.58 -15.41
N MET A 18 1.45 9.59 -15.72
CA MET A 18 1.95 9.76 -17.09
C MET A 18 1.50 8.63 -18.02
N ILE A 19 1.54 7.38 -17.56
CA ILE A 19 1.07 6.25 -18.35
C ILE A 19 -0.45 6.34 -18.57
N SER A 20 -1.21 6.68 -17.54
CA SER A 20 -2.66 6.84 -17.64
C SER A 20 -3.05 7.94 -18.63
N GLU A 21 -2.40 9.08 -18.58
CA GLU A 21 -2.64 10.18 -19.51
C GLU A 21 -2.30 9.78 -20.95
N LYS A 22 -1.15 9.16 -21.15
CA LYS A 22 -0.72 8.70 -22.48
C LYS A 22 -1.65 7.64 -23.06
N ALA A 23 -2.06 6.67 -22.25
CA ALA A 23 -2.98 5.62 -22.67
C ALA A 23 -4.33 6.19 -23.10
N LYS A 24 -4.87 7.15 -22.36
CA LYS A 24 -6.10 7.87 -22.72
C LYS A 24 -5.93 8.70 -24.01
N LYS A 25 -4.84 9.44 -24.11
CA LYS A 25 -4.58 10.35 -25.23
C LYS A 25 -4.40 9.61 -26.55
N LYS A 26 -3.73 8.46 -26.52
CA LYS A 26 -3.48 7.62 -27.70
C LYS A 26 -4.50 6.49 -27.88
N ASN A 27 -5.47 6.39 -26.99
CA ASN A 27 -6.49 5.34 -26.99
C ASN A 27 -5.88 3.92 -27.05
N LEU A 28 -4.88 3.68 -26.19
CA LEU A 28 -4.20 2.39 -26.10
C LEU A 28 -5.05 1.36 -25.33
N ASN A 29 -4.85 0.09 -25.66
CA ASN A 29 -5.53 -1.03 -24.99
C ASN A 29 -4.90 -1.36 -23.62
N VAL A 30 -4.87 -0.36 -22.75
CA VAL A 30 -4.41 -0.45 -21.36
C VAL A 30 -5.62 -0.45 -20.45
N TYR A 31 -5.75 -1.47 -19.61
CA TYR A 31 -6.92 -1.66 -18.75
C TYR A 31 -6.72 -1.04 -17.38
N SER A 32 -5.52 -1.18 -16.81
CA SER A 32 -5.21 -0.59 -15.51
C SER A 32 -3.72 -0.31 -15.34
N VAL A 33 -3.41 0.67 -14.52
CA VAL A 33 -2.06 0.97 -14.04
C VAL A 33 -2.17 1.18 -12.54
N SER A 34 -1.35 0.48 -11.78
CA SER A 34 -1.41 0.59 -10.32
C SER A 34 -0.03 0.56 -9.68
N ARG A 35 0.06 1.21 -8.54
CA ARG A 35 1.20 1.13 -7.64
C ARG A 35 0.83 0.21 -6.49
N PRO A 36 1.34 -1.03 -6.46
CA PRO A 36 1.07 -1.92 -5.33
C PRO A 36 1.74 -1.42 -4.06
N HIS A 37 1.07 -1.60 -2.95
CA HIS A 37 1.60 -1.20 -1.66
C HIS A 37 2.84 -2.04 -1.30
N GLY A 38 3.88 -1.38 -0.80
CA GLY A 38 5.13 -2.04 -0.40
C GLY A 38 6.12 -2.34 -1.53
N LEU A 39 5.77 -2.10 -2.77
CA LEU A 39 6.67 -2.31 -3.91
C LEU A 39 7.30 -0.98 -4.35
N ARG A 40 8.56 -0.78 -4.03
CA ARG A 40 9.29 0.43 -4.44
C ARG A 40 10.03 0.24 -5.76
N GLY A 41 9.92 1.23 -6.64
CA GLY A 41 10.59 1.23 -7.93
C GLY A 41 9.92 0.37 -8.99
N TYR A 42 8.71 -0.10 -8.72
CA TYR A 42 7.92 -0.93 -9.64
C TYR A 42 6.46 -0.55 -9.61
N ILE A 43 5.80 -0.66 -10.75
CA ILE A 43 4.35 -0.51 -10.90
C ILE A 43 3.81 -1.68 -11.72
N LEU A 44 2.51 -1.91 -11.62
CA LEU A 44 1.80 -2.93 -12.38
C LEU A 44 1.00 -2.28 -13.50
N LEU A 45 1.07 -2.86 -14.68
CA LEU A 45 0.32 -2.42 -15.86
C LEU A 45 -0.42 -3.62 -16.42
N GLU A 46 -1.74 -3.48 -16.60
CA GLU A 46 -2.57 -4.45 -17.30
C GLU A 46 -2.94 -3.92 -18.68
N ALA A 47 -2.62 -4.68 -19.70
CA ALA A 47 -2.90 -4.35 -21.10
C ALA A 47 -3.39 -5.58 -21.85
N GLU A 48 -4.01 -5.36 -23.03
CA GLU A 48 -4.48 -6.43 -23.89
C GLU A 48 -3.31 -7.29 -24.40
N ASP A 49 -2.24 -6.63 -24.82
CA ASP A 49 -1.05 -7.25 -25.37
C ASP A 49 0.23 -6.52 -24.93
N ARG A 50 1.37 -7.12 -25.29
CA ARG A 50 2.68 -6.55 -24.99
C ARG A 50 2.96 -5.26 -25.77
N ASP A 51 2.53 -5.17 -27.00
CA ASP A 51 2.76 -4.00 -27.84
C ASP A 51 2.07 -2.77 -27.26
N SER A 52 0.83 -2.91 -26.77
CA SER A 52 0.11 -1.85 -26.09
C SER A 52 0.80 -1.43 -24.78
N ALA A 53 1.32 -2.39 -24.03
CA ALA A 53 2.08 -2.11 -22.81
C ALA A 53 3.39 -1.37 -23.12
N GLU A 54 4.14 -1.81 -24.14
CA GLU A 54 5.40 -1.16 -24.56
C GLU A 54 5.15 0.27 -25.06
N GLU A 55 4.12 0.47 -25.87
CA GLU A 55 3.76 1.81 -26.35
C GLU A 55 3.36 2.74 -25.20
N ALA A 56 2.65 2.22 -24.21
CA ALA A 56 2.20 3.00 -23.05
C ALA A 56 3.37 3.52 -22.20
N VAL A 57 4.45 2.76 -22.10
CA VAL A 57 5.63 3.12 -21.29
C VAL A 57 6.75 3.77 -22.10
N PHE A 58 6.68 3.72 -23.42
CA PHE A 58 7.72 4.21 -24.30
C PHE A 58 7.94 5.71 -24.16
N ASN A 59 9.21 6.11 -24.09
CA ASN A 59 9.65 7.51 -24.08
C ASN A 59 9.00 8.38 -22.97
N LEU A 60 8.77 7.80 -21.82
CA LEU A 60 8.31 8.54 -20.64
C LEU A 60 9.45 8.69 -19.62
N PRO A 61 9.60 9.88 -19.01
CA PRO A 61 10.59 10.08 -17.95
C PRO A 61 10.25 9.23 -16.73
N TYR A 62 11.27 8.86 -15.97
CA TYR A 62 11.19 8.02 -14.77
C TYR A 62 10.84 6.55 -15.00
N ILE A 63 10.51 6.15 -16.22
CA ILE A 63 10.18 4.77 -16.57
C ILE A 63 11.39 4.12 -17.22
N LYS A 64 11.84 3.01 -16.64
CA LYS A 64 13.02 2.27 -17.12
C LYS A 64 12.65 1.17 -18.12
N GLY A 65 11.46 0.62 -18.04
CA GLY A 65 10.94 -0.37 -18.97
C GLY A 65 10.17 -1.51 -18.32
N ILE A 66 9.72 -2.43 -19.16
CA ILE A 66 9.03 -3.65 -18.75
C ILE A 66 10.06 -4.67 -18.32
N ILE A 67 9.83 -5.32 -17.16
CA ILE A 67 10.70 -6.37 -16.65
C ILE A 67 10.09 -7.73 -16.92
N GLY A 68 10.88 -8.62 -17.52
CA GLY A 68 10.54 -10.02 -17.68
C GLY A 68 9.34 -10.30 -18.57
N LYS A 69 8.65 -11.37 -18.22
CA LYS A 69 7.43 -11.82 -18.89
C LYS A 69 6.20 -11.30 -18.17
N THR A 70 5.03 -11.63 -18.71
CA THR A 70 3.75 -11.40 -18.02
C THR A 70 3.70 -12.18 -16.71
N ILE A 71 3.04 -11.62 -15.73
CA ILE A 71 2.75 -12.28 -14.45
C ILE A 71 1.27 -12.61 -14.36
N SER A 72 0.95 -13.66 -13.61
CA SER A 72 -0.43 -14.04 -13.37
C SER A 72 -1.04 -13.19 -12.25
N TYR A 73 -2.36 -13.06 -12.26
CA TYR A 73 -3.08 -12.40 -11.18
C TYR A 73 -2.82 -13.06 -9.81
N GLU A 74 -2.72 -14.39 -9.79
CA GLU A 74 -2.45 -15.15 -8.56
C GLU A 74 -1.13 -14.75 -7.89
N GLU A 75 -0.10 -14.44 -8.68
CA GLU A 75 1.20 -14.01 -8.17
C GLU A 75 1.17 -12.63 -7.51
N ILE A 76 0.29 -11.76 -7.96
CA ILE A 76 0.17 -10.39 -7.44
C ILE A 76 -1.02 -10.20 -6.51
N LYS A 77 -1.87 -11.20 -6.36
CA LYS A 77 -3.10 -11.13 -5.55
C LYS A 77 -2.86 -10.56 -4.15
N GLY A 78 -1.82 -11.04 -3.47
CA GLY A 78 -1.47 -10.57 -2.14
C GLY A 78 -0.97 -9.12 -2.08
N MET A 79 -0.63 -8.52 -3.23
CA MET A 79 -0.19 -7.12 -3.31
C MET A 79 -1.33 -6.17 -3.70
N VAL A 80 -2.30 -6.66 -4.45
CA VAL A 80 -3.38 -5.86 -5.04
C VAL A 80 -4.64 -5.93 -4.18
N GLU A 81 -4.97 -7.11 -3.70
CA GLU A 81 -6.08 -7.27 -2.78
C GLU A 81 -5.66 -6.85 -1.37
N PRO A 82 -6.46 -6.03 -0.67
CA PRO A 82 -6.23 -5.83 0.74
C PRO A 82 -6.26 -7.23 1.37
N SER A 83 -5.14 -7.62 1.99
CA SER A 83 -5.11 -8.86 2.75
C SER A 83 -6.32 -8.89 3.66
N ALA A 84 -6.99 -10.03 3.78
CA ALA A 84 -8.13 -10.23 4.68
C ALA A 84 -7.76 -9.98 6.16
N SER A 85 -6.48 -9.81 6.43
CA SER A 85 -5.93 -9.15 7.61
C SER A 85 -5.91 -7.62 7.47
N THR A 86 -6.89 -7.03 6.82
CA THR A 86 -7.26 -5.68 7.19
C THR A 86 -7.77 -5.85 8.61
N ILE A 87 -6.82 -5.85 9.51
CA ILE A 87 -7.05 -5.88 10.93
C ILE A 87 -8.05 -4.77 11.15
N THR A 88 -9.27 -5.13 11.48
CA THR A 88 -10.30 -4.16 11.78
C THR A 88 -9.92 -3.57 13.12
N ILE A 89 -9.00 -2.61 13.10
CA ILE A 89 -8.59 -1.87 14.30
C ILE A 89 -9.79 -1.06 14.74
N LYS A 90 -10.15 -1.21 15.99
CA LYS A 90 -11.22 -0.44 16.64
C LYS A 90 -10.65 0.44 17.74
N GLU A 91 -11.35 1.50 18.05
CA GLU A 91 -11.03 2.32 19.21
C GLU A 91 -11.06 1.47 20.47
N GLY A 92 -10.06 1.63 21.33
CA GLY A 92 -9.90 0.85 22.55
C GLY A 92 -9.01 -0.40 22.41
N ASP A 93 -8.72 -0.83 21.20
CA ASP A 93 -7.85 -2.00 20.97
C ASP A 93 -6.42 -1.73 21.45
N ILE A 94 -5.76 -2.77 21.93
CA ILE A 94 -4.33 -2.73 22.27
C ILE A 94 -3.53 -3.18 21.05
N VAL A 95 -2.58 -2.36 20.65
CA VAL A 95 -1.73 -2.59 19.49
C VAL A 95 -0.25 -2.59 19.88
N GLU A 96 0.56 -3.30 19.11
CA GLU A 96 2.01 -3.25 19.19
C GLU A 96 2.56 -2.47 17.99
N MET A 97 3.50 -1.59 18.24
CA MET A 97 4.19 -0.85 17.20
C MET A 97 5.17 -1.78 16.48
N ILE A 98 5.00 -1.97 15.18
CA ILE A 98 5.84 -2.87 14.36
C ILE A 98 6.81 -2.13 13.45
N GLY A 99 6.57 -0.86 13.22
CA GLY A 99 7.43 0.00 12.42
C GLY A 99 7.80 1.26 13.17
N SER A 100 8.82 1.97 12.72
CA SER A 100 9.32 3.21 13.30
C SER A 100 10.25 3.04 14.53
N THR A 101 10.64 4.14 15.09
CA THR A 101 11.46 4.22 16.31
C THR A 101 10.79 3.66 17.56
N LEU A 102 9.48 3.45 17.51
CA LEU A 102 8.67 2.93 18.63
C LEU A 102 8.41 1.43 18.54
N LYS A 103 9.13 0.71 17.67
CA LYS A 103 8.97 -0.73 17.49
C LYS A 103 9.05 -1.49 18.82
N GLY A 104 8.05 -2.35 19.05
CA GLY A 104 7.94 -3.15 20.27
C GLY A 104 7.14 -2.49 21.40
N GLU A 105 6.81 -1.21 21.30
CA GLU A 105 5.98 -0.52 22.28
C GLU A 105 4.50 -0.90 22.12
N LYS A 106 3.82 -1.05 23.22
CA LYS A 106 2.38 -1.30 23.27
C LYS A 106 1.61 0.00 23.46
N ALA A 107 0.49 0.11 22.79
CA ALA A 107 -0.34 1.31 22.83
C ALA A 107 -1.83 0.96 22.75
N LYS A 108 -2.65 1.87 23.24
CA LYS A 108 -4.11 1.79 23.13
C LYS A 108 -4.58 2.72 22.02
N VAL A 109 -5.46 2.22 21.16
CA VAL A 109 -6.04 3.00 20.07
C VAL A 109 -7.05 3.98 20.63
N LEU A 110 -6.84 5.28 20.37
CA LEU A 110 -7.73 6.35 20.77
C LEU A 110 -8.68 6.76 19.66
N ARG A 111 -8.17 6.84 18.44
CA ARG A 111 -8.92 7.30 17.28
C ARG A 111 -8.34 6.72 16.00
N ILE A 112 -9.19 6.50 15.00
CA ILE A 112 -8.81 5.99 13.68
C ILE A 112 -9.27 6.96 12.60
N ASP A 113 -8.35 7.32 11.70
CA ASP A 113 -8.64 8.05 10.47
C ASP A 113 -8.45 7.13 9.27
N LYS A 114 -9.54 6.59 8.76
CA LYS A 114 -9.52 5.67 7.61
C LYS A 114 -9.15 6.35 6.30
N GLN A 115 -9.44 7.64 6.15
CA GLN A 115 -9.13 8.37 4.92
C GLN A 115 -7.63 8.62 4.76
N LYS A 116 -6.95 8.91 5.87
CA LYS A 116 -5.50 9.13 5.89
C LYS A 116 -4.71 7.86 6.18
N GLU A 117 -5.39 6.74 6.45
CA GLU A 117 -4.76 5.49 6.89
C GLU A 117 -3.87 5.68 8.12
N GLU A 118 -4.32 6.50 9.04
CA GLU A 118 -3.61 6.84 10.28
C GLU A 118 -4.43 6.45 11.52
N VAL A 119 -3.73 6.19 12.59
CA VAL A 119 -4.31 5.89 13.89
C VAL A 119 -3.62 6.70 14.97
N VAL A 120 -4.41 7.26 15.88
CA VAL A 120 -3.91 7.94 17.07
C VAL A 120 -3.92 6.95 18.22
N VAL A 121 -2.77 6.74 18.83
CA VAL A 121 -2.57 5.79 19.91
C VAL A 121 -1.95 6.46 21.13
N SER A 122 -2.21 5.91 22.31
CA SER A 122 -1.56 6.30 23.55
C SER A 122 -0.64 5.19 24.02
N LEU A 123 0.64 5.49 24.19
CA LEU A 123 1.62 4.51 24.66
C LEU A 123 1.35 4.10 26.10
N LEU A 124 1.25 2.79 26.34
CA LEU A 124 0.94 2.25 27.67
C LEU A 124 2.11 2.38 28.67
N GLY A 125 3.35 2.38 28.17
CA GLY A 125 4.55 2.50 28.99
C GLY A 125 4.95 3.93 29.35
N ALA A 126 4.23 4.92 28.83
CA ALA A 126 4.56 6.33 29.09
C ALA A 126 4.01 6.80 30.44
N VAL A 127 4.83 7.54 31.20
CA VAL A 127 4.43 8.13 32.48
C VAL A 127 3.33 9.20 32.27
N VAL A 128 3.42 9.92 31.15
CA VAL A 128 2.41 10.86 30.71
C VAL A 128 1.80 10.33 29.41
N PRO A 129 0.47 10.09 29.35
CA PRO A 129 -0.18 9.63 28.12
C PRO A 129 -0.14 10.72 27.06
N LEU A 130 0.74 10.58 26.10
CA LEU A 130 0.80 11.46 24.93
C LEU A 130 0.20 10.74 23.72
N PRO A 131 -0.75 11.36 23.04
CA PRO A 131 -1.27 10.79 21.80
C PRO A 131 -0.23 10.90 20.70
N VAL A 132 0.01 9.77 20.00
CA VAL A 132 0.94 9.67 18.88
C VAL A 132 0.15 9.24 17.65
N THR A 133 0.33 9.93 16.55
CA THR A 133 -0.25 9.57 15.26
C THR A 133 0.71 8.69 14.49
N VAL A 134 0.26 7.50 14.10
CA VAL A 134 1.05 6.55 13.32
C VAL A 134 0.21 6.00 12.17
N LYS A 135 0.88 5.48 11.15
CA LYS A 135 0.19 4.83 10.03
C LYS A 135 -0.38 3.48 10.46
N LEU A 136 -1.52 3.10 9.90
CA LEU A 136 -2.17 1.82 10.16
C LEU A 136 -1.26 0.62 9.90
N ASP A 137 -0.35 0.71 8.93
CA ASP A 137 0.60 -0.35 8.59
C ASP A 137 1.69 -0.57 9.65
N ASN A 138 1.88 0.39 10.54
CA ASN A 138 2.92 0.36 11.57
C ASN A 138 2.43 -0.20 12.91
N VAL A 139 1.21 -0.70 12.97
CA VAL A 139 0.61 -1.25 14.18
C VAL A 139 0.03 -2.65 13.93
N LYS A 140 0.11 -3.50 14.95
CA LYS A 140 -0.46 -4.83 14.96
C LYS A 140 -1.37 -4.99 16.18
N VAL A 141 -2.61 -5.40 15.98
CA VAL A 141 -3.54 -5.67 17.09
C VAL A 141 -3.06 -6.88 17.88
N ILE A 142 -2.86 -6.70 19.18
CA ILE A 142 -2.49 -7.77 20.10
C ILE A 142 -3.72 -8.24 20.87
N ARG A 143 -4.58 -7.29 21.29
CA ARG A 143 -5.73 -7.54 22.15
C ARG A 143 -6.89 -6.66 21.73
N ARG A 144 -8.10 -7.23 21.74
CA ARG A 144 -9.34 -6.51 21.45
C ARG A 144 -10.06 -6.19 22.75
N GLU A 145 -10.72 -5.04 22.81
CA GLU A 145 -11.49 -4.60 23.97
C GLU A 145 -12.58 -5.61 24.35
N LEU A 146 -13.15 -6.32 23.39
CA LEU A 146 -14.18 -7.33 23.62
C LEU A 146 -13.66 -8.61 24.30
N GLU A 147 -12.36 -8.87 24.30
CA GLU A 147 -11.75 -10.03 24.97
C GLU A 147 -11.53 -9.78 26.47
N GLU A 148 -11.65 -8.54 26.94
CA GLU A 148 -11.53 -8.19 28.35
C GLU A 148 -12.80 -8.47 29.15
N GLU A 149 -13.95 -8.56 28.49
CA GLU A 149 -15.25 -8.82 29.19
C GLU A 149 -15.48 -10.30 29.50
N GLU A 150 -14.72 -11.24 28.91
CA GLU A 150 -14.84 -12.68 29.13
C GLU A 150 -13.85 -13.25 30.18
N GLN A 151 -13.05 -12.42 30.80
CA GLN A 151 -12.13 -12.78 31.87
C GLN A 151 -12.55 -12.18 33.21
#